data_55aca8ace810c0b200bb463e66e7cbb9
#
_entry.id   55aca8ace810c0b200bb463e66e7cbb9
#
_cell.length_a   1.000
_cell.length_b   1.000
_cell.length_c   1.000
_cell.angle_alpha   90.00
_cell.angle_beta   90.00
_cell.angle_gamma   90.00
#
_symmetry.space_group_name_H-M   'P 1'
#
loop_
_entity.id
_entity.type
_entity.pdbx_description
1 polymer ?
#
loop_
_entity_poly.entity_id
_entity_poly.type
_entity_poly.pdbx_seq_one_letter_code
_entity_poly.pdbx_strand_id
1 'polypeptide(L)'
;NLQNSLRNLDPEVTCTEDSWEREEGGGGTTIVFSEGAIMEKGGVNFSDVHGKSLPPSATQGRPELEGCAFRAMGVSVVFHPENPFLPTSHANVRYFESTPEGKEPVWWFGGGFDLTPYYPVFKDVVFWHEKAKEVCDRYGPLHYKRFKKWCDEYFYLPHRKETRGVGGLFFDDYSEDGFEKSLS
;
A
#
# COMPACT_ATOMS: atom_id res chain seq x y z
N ASN A 1 12.96 -6.51 10.18
CA ASN A 1 12.76 -6.90 8.78
C ASN A 1 11.50 -7.75 8.67
N LEU A 2 10.55 -7.34 7.84
CA LEU A 2 9.23 -7.98 7.66
C LEU A 2 9.36 -9.47 7.31
N GLN A 3 10.27 -9.84 6.42
CA GLN A 3 10.55 -11.23 6.05
C GLN A 3 10.88 -12.11 7.27
N ASN A 4 11.72 -11.61 8.18
CA ASN A 4 12.08 -12.36 9.40
C ASN A 4 10.87 -12.50 10.34
N SER A 5 10.04 -11.45 10.43
CA SER A 5 8.82 -11.52 11.24
C SER A 5 7.84 -12.56 10.70
N LEU A 6 7.73 -12.69 9.38
CA LEU A 6 6.86 -13.68 8.75
C LEU A 6 7.39 -15.11 8.91
N ARG A 7 8.69 -15.32 8.74
CA ARG A 7 9.31 -16.63 9.02
C ARG A 7 9.21 -17.05 10.48
N ASN A 8 9.22 -16.09 11.40
CA ASN A 8 8.99 -16.39 12.81
C ASN A 8 7.54 -16.75 13.11
N LEU A 9 6.59 -16.13 12.37
CA LEU A 9 5.17 -16.45 12.50
C LEU A 9 4.81 -17.80 11.90
N ASP A 10 5.41 -18.15 10.75
CA ASP A 10 5.18 -19.38 10.01
C ASP A 10 6.54 -20.00 9.60
N PRO A 11 7.16 -20.82 10.49
CA PRO A 11 8.47 -21.39 10.24
C PRO A 11 8.52 -22.38 9.07
N GLU A 12 7.36 -22.93 8.67
CA GLU A 12 7.25 -23.92 7.58
C GLU A 12 7.13 -23.27 6.20
N VAL A 13 6.90 -21.95 6.16
CA VAL A 13 6.67 -21.24 4.90
C VAL A 13 7.88 -21.29 3.97
N THR A 14 7.64 -21.67 2.73
CA THR A 14 8.62 -21.54 1.65
C THR A 14 8.74 -20.08 1.21
N CYS A 15 9.95 -19.64 0.93
CA CYS A 15 10.24 -18.25 0.59
C CYS A 15 11.11 -18.19 -0.66
N THR A 16 10.60 -17.56 -1.70
CA THR A 16 11.33 -17.27 -2.94
C THR A 16 11.53 -15.78 -3.08
N GLU A 17 12.75 -15.36 -3.35
CA GLU A 17 13.12 -13.97 -3.58
C GLU A 17 13.56 -13.78 -5.03
N ASP A 18 13.03 -12.75 -5.66
CA ASP A 18 13.36 -12.33 -7.01
C ASP A 18 13.69 -10.84 -7.02
N SER A 19 14.86 -10.49 -7.53
CA SER A 19 15.30 -9.10 -7.72
C SER A 19 15.30 -8.76 -9.19
N TRP A 20 14.75 -7.62 -9.52
CA TRP A 20 14.60 -7.14 -10.90
C TRP A 20 15.08 -5.71 -11.05
N GLU A 21 15.54 -5.39 -12.24
CA GLU A 21 15.97 -4.06 -12.65
C GLU A 21 15.18 -3.60 -13.87
N ARG A 22 15.02 -2.29 -14.00
CA ARG A 22 14.38 -1.66 -15.17
C ARG A 22 15.45 -0.98 -16.05
N GLU A 23 15.33 -1.14 -17.35
CA GLU A 23 16.18 -0.44 -18.31
C GLU A 23 16.08 1.10 -18.20
N GLU A 24 14.91 1.60 -17.84
CA GLU A 24 14.64 3.03 -17.65
C GLU A 24 15.18 3.59 -16.34
N GLY A 25 15.52 2.73 -15.38
CA GLY A 25 16.13 3.05 -14.11
C GLY A 25 15.36 2.56 -12.89
N GLY A 26 16.14 2.15 -11.89
CA GLY A 26 15.63 1.55 -10.65
C GLY A 26 15.33 0.08 -10.78
N GLY A 27 14.68 -0.45 -9.74
CA GLY A 27 14.37 -1.86 -9.65
C GLY A 27 13.56 -2.19 -8.39
N GLY A 28 13.58 -3.45 -8.03
CA GLY A 28 12.87 -3.90 -6.84
C GLY A 28 13.22 -5.32 -6.44
N THR A 29 12.60 -5.74 -5.35
CA THR A 29 12.71 -7.10 -4.83
C THR A 29 11.31 -7.59 -4.49
N THR A 30 10.95 -8.74 -5.03
CA THR A 30 9.70 -9.44 -4.72
C THR A 30 10.02 -10.68 -3.91
N ILE A 31 9.36 -10.83 -2.78
CA ILE A 31 9.46 -12.02 -1.93
C ILE A 31 8.09 -12.68 -1.92
N VAL A 32 8.04 -13.92 -2.38
CA VAL A 32 6.83 -14.74 -2.37
C VAL A 32 6.95 -15.78 -1.26
N PHE A 33 5.93 -15.86 -0.43
CA PHE A 33 5.74 -16.86 0.60
C PHE A 33 4.66 -17.83 0.16
N SER A 34 4.88 -19.14 0.36
CA SER A 34 3.92 -20.17 -0.01
C SER A 34 4.09 -21.44 0.83
N GLU A 35 3.06 -22.25 0.84
CA GLU A 35 3.07 -23.58 1.43
C GLU A 35 3.40 -23.61 2.93
N GLY A 36 3.02 -22.57 3.65
CA GLY A 36 3.17 -22.50 5.11
C GLY A 36 2.00 -23.16 5.84
N ALA A 37 2.18 -23.37 7.14
CA ALA A 37 1.10 -23.89 8.01
C ALA A 37 0.01 -22.86 8.30
N ILE A 38 0.35 -21.57 8.26
CA ILE A 38 -0.56 -20.45 8.52
C ILE A 38 -0.88 -19.73 7.21
N MET A 39 0.11 -19.60 6.34
CA MET A 39 0.05 -18.81 5.12
C MET A 39 0.05 -19.72 3.89
N GLU A 40 -1.10 -19.78 3.19
CA GLU A 40 -1.19 -20.42 1.88
C GLU A 40 -0.28 -19.71 0.87
N LYS A 41 -0.41 -18.40 0.80
CA LYS A 41 0.39 -17.56 -0.09
C LYS A 41 0.49 -16.13 0.42
N GLY A 42 1.63 -15.53 0.22
CA GLY A 42 1.84 -14.12 0.51
C GLY A 42 2.88 -13.48 -0.39
N GLY A 43 2.92 -12.18 -0.39
CA GLY A 43 3.93 -11.45 -1.14
C GLY A 43 4.33 -10.17 -0.43
N VAL A 44 5.63 -9.89 -0.47
CA VAL A 44 6.19 -8.59 -0.10
C VAL A 44 6.94 -8.08 -1.31
N ASN A 45 6.54 -6.92 -1.80
CA ASN A 45 7.16 -6.31 -2.95
C ASN A 45 7.70 -4.93 -2.57
N PHE A 46 9.00 -4.73 -2.73
CA PHE A 46 9.66 -3.43 -2.66
C PHE A 46 10.01 -2.98 -4.06
N SER A 47 9.78 -1.71 -4.37
CA SER A 47 10.20 -1.07 -5.61
C SER A 47 10.76 0.33 -5.34
N ASP A 48 11.80 0.68 -6.10
CA ASP A 48 12.33 2.04 -6.19
C ASP A 48 12.65 2.28 -7.67
N VAL A 49 11.76 2.94 -8.35
CA VAL A 49 11.82 3.14 -9.80
C VAL A 49 11.90 4.63 -10.13
N HIS A 50 12.66 4.94 -11.14
CA HIS A 50 12.78 6.30 -11.65
C HIS A 50 12.76 6.31 -13.16
N GLY A 51 12.41 7.44 -13.74
CA GLY A 51 12.35 7.64 -15.16
C GLY A 51 12.60 9.10 -15.53
N LYS A 52 12.97 9.29 -16.79
CA LYS A 52 13.31 10.62 -17.32
C LYS A 52 12.06 11.44 -17.65
N SER A 53 10.92 10.80 -17.82
CA SER A 53 9.70 11.46 -18.28
C SER A 53 8.47 10.74 -17.75
N LEU A 54 7.58 11.49 -17.10
CA LEU A 54 6.24 11.00 -16.70
C LEU A 54 5.36 10.90 -17.96
N PRO A 55 4.63 9.77 -18.11
CA PRO A 55 3.68 9.62 -19.21
C PRO A 55 2.44 10.50 -18.97
N PRO A 56 1.75 10.98 -20.04
CA PRO A 56 0.56 11.81 -19.93
C PRO A 56 -0.56 11.19 -19.07
N SER A 57 -0.66 9.86 -19.06
CA SER A 57 -1.65 9.14 -18.24
C SER A 57 -1.43 9.30 -16.73
N ALA A 58 -0.18 9.53 -16.30
CA ALA A 58 0.17 9.74 -14.90
C ALA A 58 0.05 11.21 -14.45
N THR A 59 -0.19 12.13 -15.39
CA THR A 59 -0.20 13.59 -15.14
C THR A 59 -1.55 14.25 -15.35
N GLN A 60 -2.64 13.46 -15.49
CA GLN A 60 -3.99 14.01 -15.72
C GLN A 60 -4.45 15.03 -14.66
N GLY A 61 -4.07 14.82 -13.40
CA GLY A 61 -4.36 15.75 -12.31
C GLY A 61 -3.27 16.80 -12.06
N ARG A 62 -2.11 16.69 -12.73
CA ARG A 62 -0.91 17.52 -12.53
C ARG A 62 -0.17 17.74 -13.85
N PRO A 63 -0.75 18.53 -14.77
CA PRO A 63 -0.18 18.74 -16.10
C PRO A 63 1.22 19.39 -16.07
N GLU A 64 1.54 20.10 -14.98
CA GLU A 64 2.85 20.69 -14.74
C GLU A 64 3.99 19.68 -14.59
N LEU A 65 3.66 18.40 -14.36
CA LEU A 65 4.63 17.31 -14.24
C LEU A 65 4.82 16.51 -15.53
N GLU A 66 4.09 16.86 -16.59
CA GLU A 66 4.23 16.19 -17.88
C GLU A 66 5.66 16.30 -18.42
N GLY A 67 6.24 15.15 -18.78
CA GLY A 67 7.60 15.11 -19.27
C GLY A 67 8.70 15.27 -18.23
N CYS A 68 8.35 15.52 -16.94
CA CYS A 68 9.34 15.66 -15.87
C CYS A 68 9.92 14.30 -15.46
N ALA A 69 11.17 14.34 -15.01
CA ALA A 69 11.79 13.18 -14.36
C ALA A 69 11.08 12.88 -13.06
N PHE A 70 11.04 11.59 -12.69
CA PHE A 70 10.35 11.15 -11.47
C PHE A 70 11.08 10.02 -10.76
N ARG A 71 10.77 9.86 -9.49
CA ARG A 71 11.08 8.70 -8.68
C ARG A 71 9.82 8.25 -7.94
N ALA A 72 9.58 6.96 -7.94
CA ALA A 72 8.48 6.35 -7.18
C ALA A 72 9.01 5.14 -6.44
N MET A 73 8.79 5.09 -5.13
CA MET A 73 9.19 3.96 -4.30
C MET A 73 8.04 3.51 -3.43
N GLY A 74 8.05 2.23 -3.07
CA GLY A 74 7.03 1.71 -2.19
C GLY A 74 7.25 0.28 -1.76
N VAL A 75 6.49 -0.09 -0.74
CA VAL A 75 6.36 -1.46 -0.26
C VAL A 75 4.90 -1.85 -0.34
N SER A 76 4.62 -3.01 -0.90
CA SER A 76 3.31 -3.63 -0.93
C SER A 76 3.38 -5.01 -0.31
N VAL A 77 2.36 -5.35 0.45
CA VAL A 77 2.26 -6.62 1.19
C VAL A 77 0.87 -7.19 1.01
N VAL A 78 0.78 -8.48 0.71
CA VAL A 78 -0.49 -9.21 0.71
C VAL A 78 -0.31 -10.57 1.36
N PHE A 79 -1.28 -10.97 2.18
CA PHE A 79 -1.31 -12.27 2.85
C PHE A 79 -2.63 -12.97 2.60
N HIS A 80 -2.53 -14.22 2.12
CA HIS A 80 -3.63 -15.16 1.98
C HIS A 80 -3.41 -16.29 2.98
N PRO A 81 -4.13 -16.30 4.11
CA PRO A 81 -4.05 -17.37 5.08
C PRO A 81 -4.59 -18.70 4.51
N GLU A 82 -4.03 -19.83 4.97
CA GLU A 82 -4.53 -21.17 4.68
C GLU A 82 -5.94 -21.39 5.24
N ASN A 83 -6.19 -20.86 6.44
CA ASN A 83 -7.49 -20.96 7.08
C ASN A 83 -8.46 -19.91 6.50
N PRO A 84 -9.57 -20.31 5.84
CA PRO A 84 -10.52 -19.37 5.23
C PRO A 84 -11.28 -18.48 6.23
N PHE A 85 -11.22 -18.78 7.52
CA PHE A 85 -11.76 -17.91 8.57
C PHE A 85 -10.82 -16.78 8.97
N LEU A 86 -9.55 -16.83 8.54
CA LEU A 86 -8.63 -15.71 8.66
C LEU A 86 -8.71 -14.86 7.38
N PRO A 87 -8.90 -13.55 7.51
CA PRO A 87 -9.09 -12.71 6.34
C PRO A 87 -7.79 -12.46 5.56
N THR A 88 -7.91 -12.37 4.25
CA THR A 88 -6.86 -11.81 3.40
C THR A 88 -6.62 -10.36 3.80
N SER A 89 -5.37 -9.99 3.99
CA SER A 89 -4.96 -8.64 4.32
C SER A 89 -3.98 -8.09 3.29
N HIS A 90 -4.11 -6.81 2.99
CA HIS A 90 -3.25 -6.08 2.09
C HIS A 90 -2.82 -4.77 2.75
N ALA A 91 -1.57 -4.37 2.53
CA ALA A 91 -1.08 -3.06 2.91
C ALA A 91 -0.08 -2.55 1.87
N ASN A 92 -0.02 -1.24 1.69
CA ASN A 92 1.04 -0.60 0.93
C ASN A 92 1.35 0.79 1.50
N VAL A 93 2.60 1.20 1.31
CA VAL A 93 3.04 2.59 1.48
C VAL A 93 3.88 2.95 0.27
N ARG A 94 3.72 4.16 -0.22
CA ARG A 94 4.44 4.65 -1.40
C ARG A 94 4.80 6.11 -1.26
N TYR A 95 5.92 6.46 -1.86
CA TYR A 95 6.41 7.81 -2.03
C TYR A 95 6.58 8.11 -3.50
N PHE A 96 6.23 9.32 -3.89
CA PHE A 96 6.45 9.83 -5.22
C PHE A 96 7.14 11.20 -5.16
N GLU A 97 8.05 11.42 -6.09
CA GLU A 97 8.72 12.71 -6.28
C GLU A 97 8.91 12.99 -7.77
N SER A 98 8.71 14.22 -8.16
CA SER A 98 9.06 14.72 -9.49
C SER A 98 9.58 16.16 -9.38
N THR A 99 10.59 16.48 -10.17
CA THR A 99 11.22 17.80 -10.15
C THR A 99 11.05 18.47 -11.51
N PRO A 100 10.08 19.38 -11.66
CA PRO A 100 9.95 20.21 -12.84
C PRO A 100 11.18 21.11 -12.99
N GLU A 101 11.58 21.37 -14.24
CA GLU A 101 12.75 22.20 -14.53
C GLU A 101 12.63 23.59 -13.91
N GLY A 102 13.64 23.98 -13.14
CA GLY A 102 13.70 25.28 -12.47
C GLY A 102 12.70 25.50 -11.32
N LYS A 103 12.09 24.43 -10.82
CA LYS A 103 11.14 24.48 -9.69
C LYS A 103 11.59 23.57 -8.54
N GLU A 104 10.96 23.79 -7.38
CA GLU A 104 11.11 22.87 -6.25
C GLU A 104 10.48 21.51 -6.55
N PRO A 105 11.01 20.42 -5.95
CA PRO A 105 10.43 19.10 -6.09
C PRO A 105 8.97 19.06 -5.62
N VAL A 106 8.14 18.37 -6.41
CA VAL A 106 6.77 18.03 -6.05
C VAL A 106 6.78 16.58 -5.56
N TRP A 107 6.27 16.36 -4.37
CA TRP A 107 6.27 15.03 -3.75
C TRP A 107 4.97 14.78 -2.99
N TRP A 108 4.65 13.51 -2.81
CA TRP A 108 3.56 13.06 -1.95
C TRP A 108 3.73 11.61 -1.49
N PHE A 109 3.03 11.30 -0.43
CA PHE A 109 2.86 9.94 0.04
C PHE A 109 1.49 9.39 -0.35
N GLY A 110 1.43 8.08 -0.52
CA GLY A 110 0.20 7.33 -0.66
C GLY A 110 0.31 6.01 0.07
N GLY A 111 -0.82 5.42 0.38
CA GLY A 111 -0.81 4.14 1.06
C GLY A 111 -2.18 3.72 1.52
N GLY A 112 -2.18 2.65 2.27
CA GLY A 112 -3.37 2.11 2.88
C GLY A 112 -3.23 0.67 3.28
N PHE A 113 -4.25 0.17 3.93
CA PHE A 113 -4.42 -1.25 4.22
C PHE A 113 -5.90 -1.60 4.24
N ASP A 114 -6.20 -2.81 3.80
CA ASP A 114 -7.57 -3.31 3.72
C ASP A 114 -7.65 -4.79 4.08
N LEU A 115 -8.84 -5.21 4.50
CA LEU A 115 -9.12 -6.56 4.94
C LEU A 115 -10.25 -7.15 4.10
N THR A 116 -10.04 -8.34 3.54
CA THR A 116 -11.00 -9.04 2.69
C THR A 116 -11.27 -10.43 3.25
N PRO A 117 -12.23 -10.59 4.18
CA PRO A 117 -12.62 -11.88 4.72
C PRO A 117 -13.48 -12.67 3.73
N TYR A 118 -13.29 -14.00 3.67
CA TYR A 118 -14.25 -14.93 3.07
C TYR A 118 -15.49 -15.09 3.97
N TYR A 119 -15.24 -15.21 5.27
CA TYR A 119 -16.28 -15.33 6.31
C TYR A 119 -16.08 -14.19 7.31
N PRO A 120 -16.87 -13.09 7.21
CA PRO A 120 -16.67 -11.94 8.09
C PRO A 120 -17.04 -12.29 9.54
N VAL A 121 -16.06 -12.09 10.43
CA VAL A 121 -16.23 -12.18 11.87
C VAL A 121 -16.32 -10.76 12.43
N PHE A 122 -17.46 -10.41 13.03
CA PHE A 122 -17.72 -9.03 13.49
C PHE A 122 -16.65 -8.48 14.41
N LYS A 123 -16.14 -9.29 15.34
CA LYS A 123 -15.09 -8.87 16.28
C LYS A 123 -13.78 -8.50 15.57
N ASP A 124 -13.42 -9.22 14.52
CA ASP A 124 -12.20 -8.96 13.75
C ASP A 124 -12.34 -7.67 12.96
N VAL A 125 -13.52 -7.42 12.39
CA VAL A 125 -13.81 -6.16 11.66
C VAL A 125 -13.71 -4.96 12.62
N VAL A 126 -14.31 -5.06 13.81
CA VAL A 126 -14.24 -4.01 14.83
C VAL A 126 -12.79 -3.76 15.24
N PHE A 127 -12.06 -4.82 15.59
CA PHE A 127 -10.65 -4.72 15.98
C PHE A 127 -9.80 -4.06 14.89
N TRP A 128 -9.99 -4.46 13.62
CA TRP A 128 -9.30 -3.88 12.47
C TRP A 128 -9.50 -2.37 12.36
N HIS A 129 -10.75 -1.93 12.46
CA HIS A 129 -11.08 -0.52 12.36
C HIS A 129 -10.69 0.28 13.61
N GLU A 130 -10.71 -0.32 14.80
CA GLU A 130 -10.17 0.29 16.02
C GLU A 130 -8.67 0.54 15.88
N LYS A 131 -7.90 -0.43 15.35
CA LYS A 131 -6.47 -0.27 15.09
C LYS A 131 -6.19 0.77 14.02
N ALA A 132 -6.97 0.79 12.95
CA ALA A 132 -6.89 1.83 11.93
C ALA A 132 -7.10 3.23 12.52
N LYS A 133 -8.11 3.37 13.37
CA LYS A 133 -8.41 4.62 14.06
C LYS A 133 -7.29 5.02 15.04
N GLU A 134 -6.80 4.09 15.85
CA GLU A 134 -5.72 4.32 16.81
C GLU A 134 -4.46 4.88 16.14
N VAL A 135 -4.09 4.34 14.97
CA VAL A 135 -2.95 4.84 14.19
C VAL A 135 -3.22 6.26 13.68
N CYS A 136 -4.38 6.49 13.08
CA CYS A 136 -4.75 7.79 12.53
C CYS A 136 -4.85 8.89 13.60
N ASP A 137 -5.39 8.58 14.78
CA ASP A 137 -5.61 9.55 15.85
C ASP A 137 -4.31 10.18 16.38
N ARG A 138 -3.15 9.51 16.19
CA ARG A 138 -1.83 10.06 16.53
C ARG A 138 -1.46 11.28 15.68
N TYR A 139 -2.00 11.36 14.48
CA TYR A 139 -1.70 12.39 13.50
C TYR A 139 -2.83 13.42 13.36
N GLY A 140 -4.04 13.07 13.78
CA GLY A 140 -5.16 13.99 13.84
C GLY A 140 -6.52 13.30 13.81
N PRO A 141 -7.54 13.89 14.43
CA PRO A 141 -8.84 13.24 14.66
C PRO A 141 -9.68 13.03 13.40
N LEU A 142 -9.33 13.68 12.29
CA LEU A 142 -10.09 13.59 11.05
C LEU A 142 -9.53 12.57 10.06
N HIS A 143 -8.26 12.12 10.23
CA HIS A 143 -7.58 11.24 9.29
C HIS A 143 -8.32 9.91 9.11
N TYR A 144 -8.70 9.24 10.20
CA TYR A 144 -9.42 7.99 10.10
C TYR A 144 -10.70 8.11 9.28
N LYS A 145 -11.53 9.10 9.57
CA LYS A 145 -12.82 9.29 8.86
C LYS A 145 -12.59 9.56 7.35
N ARG A 146 -11.59 10.38 7.03
CA ARG A 146 -11.23 10.75 5.65
C ARG A 146 -10.69 9.53 4.89
N PHE A 147 -9.70 8.84 5.44
CA PHE A 147 -9.03 7.74 4.76
C PHE A 147 -9.88 6.47 4.69
N LYS A 148 -10.71 6.24 5.71
CA LYS A 148 -11.69 5.15 5.68
C LYS A 148 -12.74 5.37 4.58
N LYS A 149 -13.29 6.56 4.49
CA LYS A 149 -14.24 6.91 3.42
C LYS A 149 -13.61 6.75 2.04
N TRP A 150 -12.38 7.23 1.87
CA TRP A 150 -11.66 7.10 0.60
C TRP A 150 -11.37 5.63 0.26
N CYS A 151 -11.02 4.80 1.26
CA CYS A 151 -10.87 3.37 1.07
C CYS A 151 -12.14 2.70 0.54
N ASP A 152 -13.30 3.02 1.11
CA ASP A 152 -14.59 2.49 0.67
C ASP A 152 -14.91 2.88 -0.78
N GLU A 153 -14.63 4.12 -1.14
CA GLU A 153 -14.84 4.63 -2.51
C GLU A 153 -13.86 4.00 -3.51
N TYR A 154 -12.59 3.86 -3.14
CA TYR A 154 -11.54 3.31 -3.99
C TYR A 154 -11.76 1.82 -4.31
N PHE A 155 -12.18 1.04 -3.32
CA PHE A 155 -12.44 -0.40 -3.46
C PHE A 155 -13.90 -0.73 -3.78
N TYR A 156 -14.72 0.26 -4.12
CA TYR A 156 -16.11 0.02 -4.53
C TYR A 156 -16.16 -0.73 -5.87
N LEU A 157 -16.96 -1.77 -5.91
CA LEU A 157 -17.18 -2.63 -7.08
C LEU A 157 -18.56 -2.31 -7.70
N PRO A 158 -18.64 -1.43 -8.71
CA PRO A 158 -19.92 -0.95 -9.25
C PRO A 158 -20.83 -2.08 -9.78
N HIS A 159 -20.22 -3.10 -10.39
CA HIS A 159 -20.93 -4.24 -10.96
C HIS A 159 -21.56 -5.16 -9.91
N ARG A 160 -21.08 -5.11 -8.66
CA ARG A 160 -21.60 -5.86 -7.51
C ARG A 160 -22.37 -4.99 -6.53
N LYS A 161 -22.23 -3.66 -6.64
CA LYS A 161 -22.82 -2.66 -5.73
C LYS A 161 -22.37 -2.84 -4.27
N GLU A 162 -21.14 -3.22 -4.07
CA GLU A 162 -20.53 -3.45 -2.76
C GLU A 162 -19.07 -2.97 -2.73
N THR A 163 -18.51 -2.78 -1.55
CA THR A 163 -17.07 -2.58 -1.38
C THR A 163 -16.33 -3.92 -1.35
N ARG A 164 -15.09 -3.95 -1.81
CA ARG A 164 -14.21 -5.11 -1.63
C ARG A 164 -13.89 -5.26 -0.14
N GLY A 165 -14.29 -6.39 0.45
CA GLY A 165 -14.04 -6.68 1.86
C GLY A 165 -14.68 -5.68 2.82
N VAL A 166 -14.05 -5.49 3.96
CA VAL A 166 -14.52 -4.59 5.02
C VAL A 166 -13.81 -3.23 5.04
N GLY A 167 -12.93 -3.00 4.06
CA GLY A 167 -12.16 -1.78 3.93
C GLY A 167 -11.00 -1.69 4.92
N GLY A 168 -10.65 -0.48 5.26
CA GLY A 168 -9.53 -0.10 6.10
C GLY A 168 -9.21 1.37 5.89
N LEU A 169 -7.99 1.68 5.45
CA LEU A 169 -7.53 3.04 5.13
C LEU A 169 -7.01 3.09 3.70
N PHE A 170 -7.25 4.21 3.03
CA PHE A 170 -6.61 4.56 1.76
C PHE A 170 -6.37 6.06 1.70
N PHE A 171 -5.19 6.45 1.26
CA PHE A 171 -4.84 7.83 0.98
C PHE A 171 -3.85 7.90 -0.19
N ASP A 172 -3.88 9.01 -0.89
CA ASP A 172 -2.96 9.36 -1.97
C ASP A 172 -2.75 10.89 -1.98
N ASP A 173 -1.76 11.35 -2.75
CA ASP A 173 -1.44 12.78 -2.85
C ASP A 173 -1.24 13.48 -1.49
N TYR A 174 -0.76 12.74 -0.48
CA TYR A 174 -0.63 13.28 0.87
C TYR A 174 0.70 13.99 1.07
N SER A 175 0.62 15.32 1.25
CA SER A 175 1.77 16.21 1.49
C SER A 175 1.43 17.36 2.46
N GLU A 176 0.28 17.26 3.15
CA GLU A 176 -0.34 18.38 3.88
C GLU A 176 0.46 18.86 5.09
N ASP A 177 1.17 17.96 5.76
CA ASP A 177 1.87 18.26 7.02
C ASP A 177 3.38 18.52 6.85
N GLY A 178 3.86 18.63 5.60
CA GLY A 178 5.29 18.69 5.30
C GLY A 178 5.95 17.31 5.29
N PHE A 179 7.16 17.24 4.70
CA PHE A 179 7.83 15.96 4.40
C PHE A 179 8.04 15.09 5.64
N GLU A 180 8.71 15.63 6.68
CA GLU A 180 9.09 14.89 7.88
C GLU A 180 7.87 14.30 8.63
N LYS A 181 6.80 15.07 8.73
CA LYS A 181 5.59 14.64 9.42
C LYS A 181 4.76 13.67 8.58
N SER A 182 4.78 13.81 7.25
CA SER A 182 4.10 12.89 6.35
C SER A 182 4.84 11.54 6.23
N LEU A 183 6.16 11.53 6.51
CA LEU A 183 6.98 10.31 6.53
C LEU A 183 6.79 9.49 7.82
N SER A 184 6.47 10.12 8.94
CA SER A 184 6.35 9.48 10.27
C SER A 184 5.05 8.69 10.43
#